data_6881ac78ebda515dc623962ebfb27947
#
_entry.id   6881ac78ebda515dc623962ebfb27947
#
_cell.length_a   1.000
_cell.length_b   1.000
_cell.length_c   1.000
_cell.angle_alpha   90.00
_cell.angle_beta   90.00
_cell.angle_gamma   90.00
#
_symmetry.space_group_name_H-M   'P 1'
#
loop_
_entity.id
_entity.type
_entity.pdbx_description
1 polymer ?
#
loop_
_entity_poly.entity_id
_entity_poly.type
_entity_poly.pdbx_seq_one_letter_code
_entity_poly.pdbx_strand_id
1 'polypeptide(L)'
;MLRRLAPALGLFAILVAACSGGATNSAAPVASAAAPVASAAAPSAAASAAAPSTAGGPACAVSTATPTVAAAMQNTAFSPSKIQAKVGDVIGFTNKDSIQHTATLDDGSCTTDIVAGGATAALSFTAAGSYPFHCKIHPNMTGTIEVSG
;
A
#
# COMPACT_ATOMS: atom_id res chain seq x y z
N MET A 1 -50.68 12.56 -10.84
CA MET A 1 -50.51 11.95 -12.19
C MET A 1 -49.43 10.89 -12.09
N LEU A 2 -49.89 9.63 -12.02
CA LEU A 2 -49.02 8.43 -11.95
C LEU A 2 -48.57 8.06 -13.36
N ARG A 3 -47.23 7.98 -13.61
CA ARG A 3 -46.72 7.27 -14.77
C ARG A 3 -45.95 6.04 -14.28
N ARG A 4 -46.56 4.89 -14.45
CA ARG A 4 -45.95 3.57 -14.31
C ARG A 4 -45.14 3.28 -15.58
N LEU A 5 -43.86 2.91 -15.48
CA LEU A 5 -43.10 2.26 -16.57
C LEU A 5 -42.71 0.86 -16.11
N ALA A 6 -42.99 -0.12 -16.96
CA ALA A 6 -42.81 -1.53 -16.76
C ALA A 6 -41.35 -1.98 -17.01
N PRO A 7 -40.95 -3.14 -16.44
CA PRO A 7 -39.59 -3.69 -16.67
C PRO A 7 -39.58 -4.53 -17.96
N ALA A 8 -38.52 -4.35 -18.78
CA ALA A 8 -38.20 -5.22 -19.89
C ALA A 8 -37.29 -6.38 -19.39
N LEU A 9 -37.83 -7.60 -19.45
CA LEU A 9 -37.09 -8.84 -19.26
C LEU A 9 -36.22 -9.09 -20.52
N GLY A 10 -34.92 -9.00 -20.41
CA GLY A 10 -33.94 -9.46 -21.40
C GLY A 10 -33.46 -10.87 -21.07
N LEU A 11 -33.91 -11.84 -21.85
CA LEU A 11 -33.48 -13.24 -21.79
C LEU A 11 -32.13 -13.37 -22.50
N PHE A 12 -31.02 -13.64 -21.79
CA PHE A 12 -29.72 -13.93 -22.39
C PHE A 12 -29.47 -15.44 -22.38
N ALA A 13 -29.44 -16.03 -23.58
CA ALA A 13 -29.15 -17.43 -23.81
C ALA A 13 -27.64 -17.71 -23.66
N ILE A 14 -27.30 -18.71 -22.85
CA ILE A 14 -25.93 -19.21 -22.65
C ILE A 14 -25.67 -20.27 -23.70
N LEU A 15 -24.72 -20.04 -24.59
CA LEU A 15 -24.13 -21.04 -25.47
C LEU A 15 -22.93 -21.68 -24.80
N VAL A 16 -23.05 -22.96 -24.46
CA VAL A 16 -21.96 -23.81 -24.01
C VAL A 16 -21.32 -24.47 -25.24
N ALA A 17 -20.06 -24.14 -25.52
CA ALA A 17 -19.25 -24.87 -26.50
C ALA A 17 -18.21 -25.71 -25.74
N ALA A 18 -18.42 -27.02 -25.74
CA ALA A 18 -17.44 -28.00 -25.32
C ALA A 18 -16.46 -28.27 -26.47
N CYS A 19 -15.17 -28.13 -26.25
CA CYS A 19 -14.13 -28.71 -27.08
C CYS A 19 -13.24 -29.61 -26.23
N SER A 20 -13.47 -30.90 -26.46
CA SER A 20 -12.61 -32.00 -26.04
C SER A 20 -11.45 -32.12 -27.04
N GLY A 21 -10.21 -32.21 -26.54
CA GLY A 21 -9.04 -32.48 -27.37
C GLY A 21 -7.88 -32.93 -26.48
N GLY A 22 -7.72 -34.26 -26.38
CA GLY A 22 -6.58 -34.88 -25.75
C GLY A 22 -5.39 -34.96 -26.70
N ALA A 23 -4.19 -34.92 -26.16
CA ALA A 23 -2.96 -35.48 -26.77
C ALA A 23 -1.93 -35.67 -25.65
N THR A 24 -1.75 -36.87 -25.27
CA THR A 24 -0.57 -37.76 -25.29
C THR A 24 0.77 -37.17 -24.90
N ASN A 25 1.14 -37.69 -23.79
CA ASN A 25 2.41 -37.91 -23.15
C ASN A 25 3.56 -38.26 -24.13
N SER A 26 4.72 -37.62 -23.97
CA SER A 26 6.00 -38.18 -24.39
C SER A 26 7.10 -37.73 -23.43
N ALA A 27 7.55 -38.65 -22.61
CA ALA A 27 8.69 -38.50 -21.73
C ALA A 27 9.99 -38.72 -22.54
N ALA A 28 10.96 -37.85 -22.35
CA ALA A 28 12.36 -38.10 -22.71
C ALA A 28 13.28 -37.66 -21.55
N PRO A 29 14.31 -38.44 -21.22
CA PRO A 29 15.14 -38.20 -20.05
C PRO A 29 16.18 -37.12 -20.31
N VAL A 30 16.34 -36.24 -19.35
CA VAL A 30 17.31 -35.17 -19.39
C VAL A 30 18.57 -35.51 -18.63
N ALA A 31 19.67 -35.32 -19.33
CA ALA A 31 21.00 -35.38 -18.78
C ALA A 31 21.25 -34.25 -17.75
N SER A 32 21.76 -34.68 -16.61
CA SER A 32 22.30 -33.82 -15.55
C SER A 32 23.56 -33.12 -16.06
N ALA A 33 23.53 -31.79 -16.17
CA ALA A 33 24.72 -30.97 -16.31
C ALA A 33 24.81 -30.03 -15.10
N ALA A 34 25.71 -30.34 -14.20
CA ALA A 34 26.08 -29.46 -13.11
C ALA A 34 26.90 -28.29 -13.68
N ALA A 35 26.42 -27.09 -13.51
CA ALA A 35 27.18 -25.86 -13.72
C ALA A 35 27.55 -25.23 -12.37
N PRO A 36 28.75 -24.67 -12.20
CA PRO A 36 29.19 -24.14 -10.91
C PRO A 36 28.50 -22.85 -10.56
N VAL A 37 27.96 -22.79 -9.36
CA VAL A 37 27.40 -21.58 -8.73
C VAL A 37 28.53 -20.57 -8.50
N ALA A 38 28.63 -19.56 -9.33
CA ALA A 38 29.37 -18.36 -9.00
C ALA A 38 28.59 -17.60 -7.92
N SER A 39 29.10 -17.65 -6.69
CA SER A 39 28.64 -16.83 -5.57
C SER A 39 28.98 -15.37 -5.87
N ALA A 40 28.10 -14.62 -6.47
CA ALA A 40 28.19 -13.18 -6.55
C ALA A 40 27.73 -12.61 -5.21
N ALA A 41 28.70 -12.21 -4.39
CA ALA A 41 28.46 -11.41 -3.20
C ALA A 41 27.82 -10.07 -3.65
N ALA A 42 26.55 -9.88 -3.35
CA ALA A 42 25.91 -8.60 -3.45
C ALA A 42 26.57 -7.64 -2.44
N PRO A 43 26.95 -6.42 -2.82
CA PRO A 43 27.38 -5.43 -1.84
C PRO A 43 26.18 -5.08 -0.96
N SER A 44 26.28 -5.44 0.31
CA SER A 44 25.40 -4.94 1.36
C SER A 44 25.65 -3.43 1.46
N ALA A 45 24.84 -2.64 0.76
CA ALA A 45 24.75 -1.22 1.03
C ALA A 45 24.11 -1.09 2.43
N ALA A 46 24.95 -1.00 3.44
CA ALA A 46 24.56 -0.55 4.75
C ALA A 46 24.02 0.89 4.57
N ALA A 47 22.70 1.01 4.46
CA ALA A 47 22.04 2.28 4.65
C ALA A 47 22.32 2.70 6.09
N SER A 48 23.27 3.65 6.22
CA SER A 48 23.52 4.32 7.50
C SER A 48 22.23 4.99 7.91
N ALA A 49 21.49 4.33 8.78
CA ALA A 49 20.35 4.93 9.45
C ALA A 49 20.91 6.09 10.29
N ALA A 50 20.70 7.32 9.84
CA ALA A 50 20.90 8.49 10.65
C ALA A 50 19.97 8.34 11.86
N ALA A 51 20.56 8.16 13.04
CA ALA A 51 19.83 8.10 14.28
C ALA A 51 19.02 9.40 14.45
N PRO A 52 17.74 9.32 14.85
CA PRO A 52 16.92 10.50 15.07
C PRO A 52 17.51 11.32 16.19
N SER A 53 17.78 12.60 15.95
CA SER A 53 18.13 13.56 17.00
C SER A 53 16.92 13.70 17.91
N THR A 54 17.08 13.30 19.15
CA THR A 54 16.07 13.37 20.21
C THR A 54 15.80 14.82 20.62
N ALA A 55 14.81 15.45 20.01
CA ALA A 55 14.04 16.50 20.66
C ALA A 55 12.88 15.78 21.37
N GLY A 56 12.78 15.92 22.69
CA GLY A 56 12.02 15.08 23.60
C GLY A 56 10.49 15.09 23.43
N GLY A 57 10.01 14.39 22.42
CA GLY A 57 8.60 14.10 22.14
C GLY A 57 8.51 12.98 21.09
N PRO A 58 7.35 12.34 20.92
CA PRO A 58 7.16 11.35 19.85
C PRO A 58 7.40 12.03 18.51
N ALA A 59 8.21 11.37 17.65
CA ALA A 59 8.55 11.89 16.30
C ALA A 59 7.32 12.02 15.39
N CYS A 60 6.22 11.33 15.72
CA CYS A 60 4.95 11.34 14.99
C CYS A 60 3.77 11.42 15.98
N ALA A 61 2.70 12.11 15.58
CA ALA A 61 1.43 12.16 16.29
C ALA A 61 0.24 12.20 15.33
N VAL A 62 -0.92 11.70 15.77
CA VAL A 62 -2.19 11.92 15.07
C VAL A 62 -2.53 13.41 15.11
N SER A 63 -2.94 13.96 13.99
CA SER A 63 -3.23 15.39 13.85
C SER A 63 -4.66 15.62 13.36
N THR A 64 -5.29 16.67 13.88
CA THR A 64 -6.56 17.20 13.38
C THR A 64 -6.38 18.50 12.59
N ALA A 65 -5.14 18.96 12.44
CA ALA A 65 -4.82 20.15 11.66
C ALA A 65 -5.02 19.89 10.16
N THR A 66 -5.21 20.97 9.41
CA THR A 66 -5.36 20.89 7.96
C THR A 66 -4.09 20.29 7.32
N PRO A 67 -4.19 19.23 6.51
CA PRO A 67 -3.05 18.64 5.83
C PRO A 67 -2.32 19.63 4.92
N THR A 68 -0.98 19.65 5.00
CA THR A 68 -0.09 20.38 4.10
C THR A 68 0.45 19.48 3.00
N VAL A 69 0.50 18.17 3.24
CA VAL A 69 0.89 17.13 2.29
C VAL A 69 -0.26 16.14 2.15
N ALA A 70 -0.63 15.81 0.92
CA ALA A 70 -1.74 14.89 0.64
C ALA A 70 -1.23 13.53 0.14
N ALA A 71 -1.81 12.47 0.68
CA ALA A 71 -1.68 11.10 0.19
C ALA A 71 -3.07 10.47 0.05
N ALA A 72 -3.22 9.57 -0.91
CA ALA A 72 -4.45 8.80 -1.09
C ALA A 72 -4.23 7.33 -0.69
N MET A 73 -5.26 6.71 -0.16
CA MET A 73 -5.41 5.27 -0.03
C MET A 73 -6.37 4.83 -1.13
N GLN A 74 -5.88 4.16 -2.16
CA GLN A 74 -6.67 3.80 -3.34
C GLN A 74 -6.19 2.49 -3.95
N ASN A 75 -7.14 1.61 -4.32
CA ASN A 75 -6.84 0.28 -4.86
C ASN A 75 -5.97 -0.56 -3.91
N THR A 76 -6.21 -0.43 -2.60
CA THR A 76 -5.44 -1.11 -1.55
C THR A 76 -3.95 -0.75 -1.63
N ALA A 77 -3.63 0.49 -1.94
CA ALA A 77 -2.27 1.03 -2.00
C ALA A 77 -2.22 2.49 -1.52
N PHE A 78 -1.05 2.92 -1.05
CA PHE A 78 -0.78 4.34 -0.80
C PHE A 78 -0.31 5.03 -2.09
N SER A 79 -0.83 6.22 -2.35
CA SER A 79 -0.48 7.00 -3.54
C SER A 79 -0.21 8.47 -3.17
N PRO A 80 1.05 8.93 -3.28
CA PRO A 80 2.24 8.16 -3.63
C PRO A 80 2.64 7.18 -2.52
N SER A 81 3.34 6.08 -2.86
CA SER A 81 3.89 5.14 -1.87
C SER A 81 5.13 5.70 -1.16
N LYS A 82 5.83 6.66 -1.78
CA LYS A 82 6.90 7.44 -1.16
C LYS A 82 6.45 8.90 -1.01
N ILE A 83 6.25 9.31 0.24
CA ILE A 83 5.76 10.64 0.59
C ILE A 83 6.95 11.50 1.04
N GLN A 84 7.07 12.70 0.48
CA GLN A 84 8.07 13.69 0.89
C GLN A 84 7.39 14.75 1.75
N ALA A 85 7.97 15.06 2.91
CA ALA A 85 7.47 16.06 3.84
C ALA A 85 8.63 16.79 4.53
N LYS A 86 8.32 17.83 5.28
CA LYS A 86 9.25 18.55 6.16
C LYS A 86 8.81 18.41 7.61
N VAL A 87 9.75 18.67 8.53
CA VAL A 87 9.42 18.78 9.94
C VAL A 87 8.35 19.85 10.14
N GLY A 88 7.28 19.49 10.84
CA GLY A 88 6.10 20.33 11.06
C GLY A 88 4.98 20.15 10.03
N ASP A 89 5.21 19.44 8.91
CA ASP A 89 4.14 19.13 7.98
C ASP A 89 3.11 18.16 8.57
N VAL A 90 1.88 18.31 8.09
CA VAL A 90 0.75 17.44 8.38
C VAL A 90 0.39 16.65 7.13
N ILE A 91 0.55 15.34 7.19
CA ILE A 91 0.27 14.43 6.08
C ILE A 91 -1.15 13.89 6.20
N GLY A 92 -2.00 14.24 5.25
CA GLY A 92 -3.39 13.77 5.19
C GLY A 92 -3.51 12.54 4.30
N PHE A 93 -4.09 11.48 4.85
CA PHE A 93 -4.39 10.23 4.15
C PHE A 93 -5.88 10.16 3.84
N THR A 94 -6.26 10.40 2.59
CA THR A 94 -7.66 10.32 2.14
C THR A 94 -7.95 8.94 1.58
N ASN A 95 -8.90 8.24 2.17
CA ASN A 95 -9.34 6.94 1.69
C ASN A 95 -10.31 7.10 0.51
N LYS A 96 -9.89 6.69 -0.67
CA LYS A 96 -10.69 6.68 -1.90
C LYS A 96 -11.33 5.33 -2.23
N ASP A 97 -11.01 4.28 -1.44
CA ASP A 97 -11.64 2.98 -1.54
C ASP A 97 -12.95 2.95 -0.71
N SER A 98 -13.79 1.97 -0.97
CA SER A 98 -15.00 1.70 -0.18
C SER A 98 -14.71 0.90 1.10
N ILE A 99 -13.53 0.30 1.20
CA ILE A 99 -13.07 -0.48 2.36
C ILE A 99 -12.26 0.39 3.32
N GLN A 100 -12.11 -0.08 4.55
CA GLN A 100 -11.38 0.64 5.61
C GLN A 100 -9.86 0.45 5.48
N HIS A 101 -9.11 1.49 5.85
CA HIS A 101 -7.64 1.47 5.89
C HIS A 101 -7.10 2.11 7.16
N THR A 102 -5.79 1.96 7.41
CA THR A 102 -5.02 2.70 8.40
C THR A 102 -3.69 3.13 7.79
N ALA A 103 -3.04 4.16 8.34
CA ALA A 103 -1.62 4.44 8.12
C ALA A 103 -0.90 4.28 9.47
N THR A 104 -0.01 3.30 9.55
CA THR A 104 0.65 2.88 10.79
C THR A 104 2.14 2.76 10.54
N LEU A 105 2.97 3.46 11.33
CA LEU A 105 4.42 3.31 11.24
C LEU A 105 4.83 1.88 11.62
N ASP A 106 5.85 1.36 10.94
CA ASP A 106 6.28 -0.03 11.13
C ASP A 106 6.86 -0.29 12.53
N ASP A 107 7.40 0.75 13.18
CA ASP A 107 7.85 0.72 14.57
C ASP A 107 6.70 0.78 15.60
N GLY A 108 5.47 0.95 15.14
CA GLY A 108 4.27 1.03 15.98
C GLY A 108 4.12 2.33 16.77
N SER A 109 5.04 3.29 16.64
CA SER A 109 5.04 4.54 17.41
C SER A 109 3.86 5.46 17.07
N CYS A 110 3.27 5.30 15.89
CA CYS A 110 2.21 6.18 15.38
C CYS A 110 1.26 5.42 14.46
N THR A 111 -0.03 5.67 14.61
CA THR A 111 -1.07 5.08 13.75
C THR A 111 -2.25 6.02 13.64
N THR A 112 -2.85 6.10 12.46
CA THR A 112 -4.18 6.71 12.33
C THR A 112 -5.23 5.80 12.95
N ASP A 113 -6.39 6.37 13.31
CA ASP A 113 -7.62 5.59 13.47
C ASP A 113 -8.01 4.91 12.15
N ILE A 114 -9.04 4.07 12.21
CA ILE A 114 -9.64 3.47 11.00
C ILE A 114 -10.19 4.59 10.11
N VAL A 115 -9.70 4.65 8.89
CA VAL A 115 -10.12 5.61 7.87
C VAL A 115 -11.16 4.93 6.98
N ALA A 116 -12.43 5.29 7.18
CA ALA A 116 -13.53 4.78 6.36
C ALA A 116 -13.45 5.34 4.93
N GLY A 117 -14.16 4.71 3.98
CA GLY A 117 -14.25 5.19 2.60
C GLY A 117 -14.73 6.64 2.53
N GLY A 118 -14.00 7.48 1.81
CA GLY A 118 -14.23 8.93 1.70
C GLY A 118 -13.67 9.78 2.84
N ALA A 119 -13.24 9.18 3.96
CA ALA A 119 -12.68 9.90 5.10
C ALA A 119 -11.20 10.25 4.89
N THR A 120 -10.72 11.20 5.71
CA THR A 120 -9.30 11.57 5.79
C THR A 120 -8.86 11.53 7.25
N ALA A 121 -7.69 10.94 7.50
CA ALA A 121 -6.98 11.05 8.77
C ALA A 121 -5.60 11.63 8.51
N ALA A 122 -4.96 12.20 9.55
CA ALA A 122 -3.67 12.86 9.37
C ALA A 122 -2.67 12.52 10.46
N LEU A 123 -1.38 12.52 10.07
CA LEU A 123 -0.23 12.40 10.95
C LEU A 123 0.66 13.63 10.81
N SER A 124 1.25 14.08 11.91
CA SER A 124 2.26 15.14 11.94
C SER A 124 3.60 14.60 12.40
N PHE A 125 4.70 15.18 11.89
CA PHE A 125 6.06 14.74 12.19
C PHE A 125 6.88 15.89 12.75
N THR A 126 7.55 15.65 13.88
CA THR A 126 8.36 16.63 14.61
C THR A 126 9.86 16.40 14.45
N ALA A 127 10.29 15.32 13.82
CA ALA A 127 11.68 14.99 13.57
C ALA A 127 11.92 14.59 12.12
N ALA A 128 13.08 14.95 11.58
CA ALA A 128 13.53 14.47 10.28
C ALA A 128 13.88 12.98 10.35
N GLY A 129 13.63 12.24 9.27
CA GLY A 129 13.88 10.80 9.21
C GLY A 129 13.14 10.11 8.09
N SER A 130 13.37 8.81 8.00
CA SER A 130 12.66 7.90 7.10
C SER A 130 11.75 7.01 7.94
N TYR A 131 10.46 7.04 7.64
CA TYR A 131 9.40 6.38 8.39
C TYR A 131 8.66 5.38 7.49
N PRO A 132 9.08 4.11 7.47
CA PRO A 132 8.31 3.05 6.81
C PRO A 132 6.95 2.89 7.49
N PHE A 133 5.91 2.65 6.69
CA PHE A 133 4.56 2.50 7.21
C PHE A 133 3.72 1.52 6.37
N HIS A 134 2.67 0.99 6.98
CA HIS A 134 1.76 0.03 6.36
C HIS A 134 0.31 0.25 6.79
N CYS A 135 -0.60 -0.46 6.15
CA CYS A 135 -1.98 -0.59 6.61
C CYS A 135 -2.13 -1.85 7.47
N LYS A 136 -2.61 -1.72 8.72
CA LYS A 136 -2.84 -2.88 9.62
C LYS A 136 -3.87 -3.88 9.08
N ILE A 137 -4.80 -3.42 8.24
CA ILE A 137 -5.89 -4.24 7.70
C ILE A 137 -5.44 -4.99 6.44
N HIS A 138 -4.53 -4.38 5.66
CA HIS A 138 -4.03 -4.91 4.39
C HIS A 138 -2.49 -4.93 4.39
N PRO A 139 -1.84 -5.99 4.86
CA PRO A 139 -0.38 -6.00 5.11
C PRO A 139 0.51 -5.73 3.88
N ASN A 140 0.00 -5.97 2.68
CA ASN A 140 0.71 -5.69 1.43
C ASN A 140 0.66 -4.19 1.03
N MET A 141 -0.14 -3.39 1.70
CA MET A 141 -0.27 -1.95 1.48
C MET A 141 0.77 -1.23 2.32
N THR A 142 1.91 -0.91 1.70
CA THR A 142 3.10 -0.33 2.36
C THR A 142 3.54 0.97 1.70
N GLY A 143 4.30 1.78 2.43
CA GLY A 143 4.90 3.02 1.93
C GLY A 143 6.04 3.51 2.81
N THR A 144 6.61 4.65 2.45
CA THR A 144 7.65 5.33 3.22
C THR A 144 7.39 6.83 3.24
N ILE A 145 7.53 7.45 4.40
CA ILE A 145 7.50 8.90 4.58
C ILE A 145 8.93 9.37 4.81
N GLU A 146 9.42 10.27 3.96
CA GLU A 146 10.71 10.91 4.09
C GLU A 146 10.51 12.33 4.60
N VAL A 147 10.90 12.60 5.84
CA VAL A 147 10.79 13.91 6.47
C VAL A 147 12.15 14.57 6.48
N SER A 148 12.26 15.73 5.82
CA SER A 148 13.47 16.57 5.85
C SER A 148 13.35 17.66 6.94
N GLY A 149 14.52 18.13 7.45
CA GLY A 149 14.58 19.22 8.40
C GLY A 149 14.45 20.58 7.74
#